data_5d1ed753e374c8c7ea1eccade4f44ebe
#
_entry.id   5d1ed753e374c8c7ea1eccade4f44ebe
#
_cell.length_a   1.000
_cell.length_b   1.000
_cell.length_c   1.000
_cell.angle_alpha   90.00
_cell.angle_beta   90.00
_cell.angle_gamma   90.00
#
_symmetry.space_group_name_H-M   'P 1'
#
loop_
_entity.id
_entity.type
_entity.pdbx_description
1 polymer ?
#
loop_
_entity_poly.entity_id
_entity_poly.type
_entity_poly.pdbx_seq_one_letter_code
_entity_poly.pdbx_strand_id
1 'polypeptide(L)'
;MSGMFFCGSTASAQYTRTDHFDAAVLTLKRCTASSNTGEQHALIVSLRALNDQSLRPFFNSLTKSTSWSSRVDGILGLAELSANRDIAVALVNQLSVEDRSTVLRNAVGFRLIQPETIREILKTKDLPLLDLVVLNAELHRKGEKFIGTGLDKAVSDPSDEISGLAAALLLEAGNVEAWKIFTAQLATRSPEIRNVVIQELTRAVQLYCIRKSIAPIVEIVQDPSYTLPTRMIVNGAALALDPVIGQQEWRKFTTQERGQAALVRAGLQLMSQENNIEAGLGSSLRNGEPLVEAIADAIEANASGDSKALAAALEVVIDRANRPSAEWAVKRAASLPPPLAAQVWKHLLVWFLTAPPNTSALSGVILDCASRLALVDTGAIENLIKVSTDERQFQEILILSLCNAATPEAAAVAERVRGSLSRRGEGLAMLAIARGKPALAPDLLRELGIIAAGGGDLDQTLLVQSAWLFARHSGKTDQALLQIQNK
;
A
#
# COMPACT_ATOMS: atom_id res chain seq x y z
N MET A 1 28.30 48.47 42.73
CA MET A 1 28.67 47.29 41.98
C MET A 1 27.69 47.17 40.83
N SER A 2 28.15 47.60 39.66
CA SER A 2 27.33 47.65 38.43
C SER A 2 27.31 46.28 37.75
N GLY A 3 26.14 45.67 37.63
CA GLY A 3 25.94 44.49 36.83
C GLY A 3 25.66 44.87 35.38
N MET A 4 26.61 44.60 34.48
CA MET A 4 26.40 44.69 33.03
C MET A 4 25.54 43.53 32.55
N PHE A 5 24.34 43.84 32.10
CA PHE A 5 23.50 42.96 31.28
C PHE A 5 24.07 42.96 29.86
N PHE A 6 24.66 41.85 29.43
CA PHE A 6 24.93 41.58 28.03
C PHE A 6 23.62 41.21 27.36
N CYS A 7 23.01 42.12 26.63
CA CYS A 7 22.04 41.80 25.59
C CYS A 7 22.82 41.22 24.40
N GLY A 8 22.86 39.91 24.32
CA GLY A 8 23.27 39.24 23.11
C GLY A 8 22.17 39.39 22.07
N SER A 9 22.31 40.35 21.17
CA SER A 9 21.53 40.43 19.94
C SER A 9 21.93 39.22 19.05
N THR A 10 21.12 38.18 19.08
CA THR A 10 21.15 37.20 18.04
C THR A 10 20.69 37.89 16.76
N ALA A 11 21.65 38.27 15.92
CA ALA A 11 21.38 38.70 14.56
C ALA A 11 20.69 37.50 13.87
N SER A 12 19.37 37.59 13.74
CA SER A 12 18.62 36.72 12.84
C SER A 12 19.13 37.04 11.44
N ALA A 13 19.99 36.17 10.89
CA ALA A 13 20.41 36.26 9.51
C ALA A 13 19.15 36.35 8.65
N GLN A 14 18.91 37.52 8.06
CA GLN A 14 17.84 37.70 7.07
C GLN A 14 18.24 36.90 5.84
N TYR A 15 17.77 35.66 5.77
CA TYR A 15 17.91 34.86 4.57
C TYR A 15 17.18 35.55 3.41
N THR A 16 17.89 35.76 2.32
CA THR A 16 17.29 36.29 1.10
C THR A 16 16.46 35.20 0.40
N ARG A 17 15.54 35.58 -0.48
CA ARG A 17 14.73 34.63 -1.26
C ARG A 17 15.61 33.68 -2.11
N THR A 18 16.77 34.14 -2.51
CA THR A 18 17.78 33.35 -3.25
C THR A 18 18.41 32.28 -2.36
N ASP A 19 18.75 32.62 -1.12
CA ASP A 19 19.37 31.69 -0.16
C ASP A 19 18.45 30.51 0.17
N HIS A 20 17.14 30.73 0.26
CA HIS A 20 16.18 29.65 0.49
C HIS A 20 16.05 28.69 -0.67
N PHE A 21 16.09 29.22 -1.90
CA PHE A 21 16.08 28.39 -3.09
C PHE A 21 17.35 27.53 -3.17
N ASP A 22 18.50 28.12 -2.93
CA ASP A 22 19.76 27.40 -2.94
C ASP A 22 19.84 26.33 -1.85
N ALA A 23 19.30 26.60 -0.65
CA ALA A 23 19.16 25.61 0.40
C ALA A 23 18.22 24.46 0.02
N ALA A 24 17.11 24.76 -0.64
CA ALA A 24 16.18 23.74 -1.16
C ALA A 24 16.84 22.86 -2.22
N VAL A 25 17.53 23.49 -3.17
CA VAL A 25 18.27 22.77 -4.21
C VAL A 25 19.39 21.90 -3.62
N LEU A 26 20.14 22.44 -2.64
CA LEU A 26 21.18 21.68 -1.94
C LEU A 26 20.58 20.45 -1.22
N THR A 27 19.42 20.58 -0.60
CA THR A 27 18.71 19.47 0.05
C THR A 27 18.34 18.40 -0.98
N LEU A 28 17.72 18.79 -2.09
CA LEU A 28 17.38 17.86 -3.19
C LEU A 28 18.64 17.19 -3.77
N LYS A 29 19.71 17.93 -3.95
CA LYS A 29 20.98 17.39 -4.47
C LYS A 29 21.60 16.38 -3.51
N ARG A 30 21.60 16.63 -2.21
CA ARG A 30 22.05 15.66 -1.20
C ARG A 30 21.27 14.37 -1.28
N CYS A 31 19.96 14.46 -1.48
CA CYS A 31 19.07 13.30 -1.58
C CYS A 31 19.38 12.40 -2.78
N THR A 32 19.74 13.00 -3.92
CA THR A 32 20.04 12.25 -5.14
C THR A 32 21.49 11.80 -5.24
N ALA A 33 22.41 12.44 -4.51
CA ALA A 33 23.84 12.14 -4.49
C ALA A 33 24.28 11.25 -3.31
N SER A 34 23.34 10.77 -2.47
CA SER A 34 23.67 9.87 -1.36
C SER A 34 24.32 8.59 -1.89
N SER A 35 25.46 8.22 -1.31
CA SER A 35 26.11 6.93 -1.56
C SER A 35 25.34 5.76 -0.93
N ASN A 36 24.39 6.06 -0.02
CA ASN A 36 23.49 5.09 0.58
C ASN A 36 22.27 4.88 -0.31
N THR A 37 22.20 3.74 -0.98
CA THR A 37 21.11 3.41 -1.89
C THR A 37 19.74 3.35 -1.20
N GLY A 38 19.70 2.98 0.08
CA GLY A 38 18.48 2.95 0.88
C GLY A 38 17.93 4.35 1.17
N GLU A 39 18.81 5.30 1.54
CA GLU A 39 18.41 6.71 1.72
C GLU A 39 17.95 7.32 0.40
N GLN A 40 18.68 7.09 -0.68
CA GLN A 40 18.31 7.59 -2.00
C GLN A 40 16.93 7.09 -2.42
N HIS A 41 16.66 5.79 -2.24
CA HIS A 41 15.35 5.21 -2.51
C HIS A 41 14.24 5.85 -1.66
N ALA A 42 14.44 6.00 -0.34
CA ALA A 42 13.47 6.63 0.55
C ALA A 42 13.11 8.07 0.13
N LEU A 43 14.10 8.81 -0.34
CA LEU A 43 13.92 10.19 -0.81
C LEU A 43 13.17 10.26 -2.13
N ILE A 44 13.48 9.36 -3.07
CA ILE A 44 12.74 9.26 -4.34
C ILE A 44 11.27 8.86 -4.07
N VAL A 45 11.03 7.92 -3.17
CA VAL A 45 9.67 7.54 -2.74
C VAL A 45 8.94 8.74 -2.13
N SER A 46 9.63 9.58 -1.36
CA SER A 46 9.03 10.80 -0.78
C SER A 46 8.61 11.81 -1.86
N LEU A 47 9.41 11.95 -2.93
CA LEU A 47 9.05 12.80 -4.07
C LEU A 47 7.88 12.18 -4.87
N ARG A 48 7.85 10.86 -5.05
CA ARG A 48 6.72 10.17 -5.69
C ARG A 48 5.40 10.41 -4.94
N ALA A 49 5.43 10.40 -3.60
CA ALA A 49 4.27 10.65 -2.76
C ALA A 49 3.66 12.06 -2.92
N LEU A 50 4.40 13.03 -3.46
CA LEU A 50 3.87 14.35 -3.82
C LEU A 50 2.88 14.31 -4.98
N ASN A 51 2.97 13.30 -5.85
CA ASN A 51 2.18 13.18 -7.09
C ASN A 51 2.19 14.47 -7.93
N ASP A 52 3.34 15.10 -8.05
CA ASP A 52 3.51 16.41 -8.69
C ASP A 52 4.01 16.27 -10.13
N GLN A 53 3.21 16.75 -11.08
CA GLN A 53 3.54 16.67 -12.52
C GLN A 53 4.86 17.34 -12.90
N SER A 54 5.31 18.34 -12.15
CA SER A 54 6.60 19.00 -12.38
C SER A 54 7.80 18.10 -12.10
N LEU A 55 7.61 16.94 -11.41
CA LEU A 55 8.64 15.91 -11.21
C LEU A 55 8.83 14.96 -12.40
N ARG A 56 8.00 15.04 -13.45
CA ARG A 56 8.10 14.17 -14.63
C ARG A 56 9.50 14.15 -15.26
N PRO A 57 10.19 15.29 -15.51
CA PRO A 57 11.55 15.27 -16.04
C PRO A 57 12.56 14.57 -15.11
N PHE A 58 12.39 14.71 -13.79
CA PHE A 58 13.23 14.03 -12.81
C PHE A 58 13.07 12.50 -12.90
N PHE A 59 11.85 11.98 -12.85
CA PHE A 59 11.61 10.54 -13.00
C PHE A 59 12.06 10.02 -14.37
N ASN A 60 11.88 10.81 -15.43
CA ASN A 60 12.39 10.44 -16.75
C ASN A 60 13.92 10.34 -16.80
N SER A 61 14.65 11.15 -16.04
CA SER A 61 16.10 11.03 -15.93
C SER A 61 16.52 9.75 -15.18
N LEU A 62 15.76 9.36 -14.14
CA LEU A 62 16.04 8.14 -13.39
C LEU A 62 15.91 6.87 -14.24
N THR A 63 15.03 6.85 -15.24
CA THR A 63 14.88 5.69 -16.15
C THR A 63 16.14 5.40 -16.97
N LYS A 64 17.04 6.36 -17.07
CA LYS A 64 18.34 6.23 -17.77
C LYS A 64 19.49 5.91 -16.82
N SER A 65 19.24 5.77 -15.53
CA SER A 65 20.27 5.47 -14.52
C SER A 65 20.90 4.10 -14.77
N THR A 66 22.18 3.97 -14.45
CA THR A 66 22.87 2.68 -14.42
C THR A 66 22.40 1.80 -13.26
N SER A 67 21.91 2.40 -12.17
CA SER A 67 21.32 1.71 -11.04
C SER A 67 19.94 1.13 -11.40
N TRP A 68 19.77 -0.17 -11.22
CA TRP A 68 18.49 -0.84 -11.44
C TRP A 68 17.37 -0.28 -10.56
N SER A 69 17.62 -0.07 -9.26
CA SER A 69 16.64 0.48 -8.32
C SER A 69 16.17 1.88 -8.73
N SER A 70 17.10 2.74 -9.15
CA SER A 70 16.74 4.09 -9.63
C SER A 70 15.90 4.04 -10.91
N ARG A 71 16.19 3.09 -11.83
CA ARG A 71 15.35 2.90 -13.02
C ARG A 71 13.93 2.49 -12.66
N VAL A 72 13.77 1.55 -11.73
CA VAL A 72 12.45 1.14 -11.22
C VAL A 72 11.70 2.31 -10.60
N ASP A 73 12.33 3.08 -9.75
CA ASP A 73 11.73 4.27 -9.14
C ASP A 73 11.32 5.32 -10.18
N GLY A 74 12.14 5.51 -11.21
CA GLY A 74 11.81 6.38 -12.34
C GLY A 74 10.55 5.91 -13.08
N ILE A 75 10.46 4.62 -13.38
CA ILE A 75 9.29 4.00 -14.04
C ILE A 75 8.03 4.17 -13.19
N LEU A 76 8.13 3.84 -11.91
CA LEU A 76 7.01 3.94 -10.97
C LEU A 76 6.54 5.39 -10.82
N GLY A 77 7.47 6.35 -10.68
CA GLY A 77 7.14 7.77 -10.60
C GLY A 77 6.45 8.29 -11.86
N LEU A 78 6.91 7.89 -13.05
CA LEU A 78 6.26 8.25 -14.31
C LEU A 78 4.88 7.62 -14.44
N ALA A 79 4.72 6.37 -14.04
CA ALA A 79 3.43 5.68 -14.08
C ALA A 79 2.40 6.32 -13.14
N GLU A 80 2.81 6.70 -11.93
CA GLU A 80 1.98 7.42 -10.96
C GLU A 80 1.54 8.80 -11.47
N LEU A 81 2.44 9.51 -12.17
CA LEU A 81 2.14 10.83 -12.75
C LEU A 81 1.38 10.78 -14.06
N SER A 82 1.28 9.63 -14.71
CA SER A 82 0.82 9.58 -16.11
C SER A 82 -0.61 9.12 -16.25
N ALA A 83 -1.39 9.92 -16.97
CA ALA A 83 -2.51 9.43 -17.73
C ALA A 83 -2.08 8.70 -19.03
N ASN A 84 -0.85 8.93 -19.55
CA ASN A 84 -0.33 8.33 -20.78
C ASN A 84 0.91 7.45 -20.48
N ARG A 85 0.88 6.17 -20.87
CA ARG A 85 1.66 5.07 -20.28
C ARG A 85 2.57 4.33 -21.26
N ASP A 86 2.77 4.86 -22.46
CA ASP A 86 3.66 4.29 -23.49
C ASP A 86 5.13 4.21 -23.05
N ILE A 87 5.50 4.98 -22.02
CA ILE A 87 6.84 5.01 -21.45
C ILE A 87 7.21 3.64 -20.85
N ALA A 88 6.24 2.93 -20.25
CA ALA A 88 6.51 1.63 -19.63
C ALA A 88 6.93 0.58 -20.68
N VAL A 89 6.37 0.59 -21.87
CA VAL A 89 6.73 -0.34 -22.97
C VAL A 89 8.16 -0.12 -23.43
N ALA A 90 8.55 1.12 -23.69
CA ALA A 90 9.88 1.46 -24.17
C ALA A 90 10.96 1.07 -23.16
N LEU A 91 10.66 1.19 -21.85
CA LEU A 91 11.58 0.88 -20.78
C LEU A 91 11.68 -0.62 -20.52
N VAL A 92 10.57 -1.33 -20.55
CA VAL A 92 10.54 -2.80 -20.42
C VAL A 92 11.33 -3.46 -21.53
N ASN A 93 11.23 -2.94 -22.76
CA ASN A 93 11.97 -3.48 -23.92
C ASN A 93 13.49 -3.24 -23.88
N GLN A 94 13.96 -2.32 -23.04
CA GLN A 94 15.40 -2.04 -22.82
C GLN A 94 16.02 -2.87 -21.71
N LEU A 95 15.23 -3.61 -20.92
CA LEU A 95 15.72 -4.40 -19.81
C LEU A 95 16.18 -5.79 -20.25
N SER A 96 17.09 -6.39 -19.48
CA SER A 96 17.38 -7.84 -19.60
C SER A 96 16.12 -8.65 -19.36
N VAL A 97 16.07 -9.90 -19.82
CA VAL A 97 14.89 -10.77 -19.65
C VAL A 97 14.53 -10.93 -18.16
N GLU A 98 15.54 -11.13 -17.30
CA GLU A 98 15.34 -11.32 -15.85
C GLU A 98 14.86 -10.04 -15.15
N ASP A 99 15.46 -8.90 -15.47
CA ASP A 99 15.04 -7.60 -14.96
C ASP A 99 13.64 -7.24 -15.45
N ARG A 100 13.32 -7.58 -16.70
CA ARG A 100 12.00 -7.38 -17.32
C ARG A 100 10.92 -8.12 -16.56
N SER A 101 11.11 -9.42 -16.30
CA SER A 101 10.18 -10.25 -15.53
C SER A 101 9.91 -9.66 -14.14
N THR A 102 10.95 -9.20 -13.46
CA THR A 102 10.82 -8.62 -12.12
C THR A 102 10.06 -7.29 -12.16
N VAL A 103 10.35 -6.41 -13.13
CA VAL A 103 9.66 -5.12 -13.26
C VAL A 103 8.20 -5.31 -13.67
N LEU A 104 7.92 -6.22 -14.59
CA LEU A 104 6.55 -6.50 -15.02
C LEU A 104 5.70 -7.04 -13.87
N ARG A 105 6.23 -7.97 -13.09
CA ARG A 105 5.51 -8.52 -11.93
C ARG A 105 5.23 -7.44 -10.88
N ASN A 106 6.19 -6.58 -10.59
CA ASN A 106 5.99 -5.47 -9.66
C ASN A 106 5.01 -4.43 -10.22
N ALA A 107 5.12 -4.04 -11.48
CA ALA A 107 4.23 -3.07 -12.11
C ALA A 107 2.80 -3.60 -12.24
N VAL A 108 2.63 -4.88 -12.55
CA VAL A 108 1.33 -5.56 -12.54
C VAL A 108 0.76 -5.61 -11.13
N GLY A 109 1.55 -5.97 -10.13
CA GLY A 109 1.15 -5.98 -8.72
C GLY A 109 0.71 -4.60 -8.22
N PHE A 110 1.30 -3.51 -8.72
CA PHE A 110 0.89 -2.13 -8.43
C PHE A 110 -0.24 -1.61 -9.32
N ARG A 111 -0.82 -2.42 -10.18
CA ARG A 111 -1.91 -2.06 -11.10
C ARG A 111 -1.60 -0.90 -12.06
N LEU A 112 -0.34 -0.66 -12.35
CA LEU A 112 0.13 0.51 -13.09
C LEU A 112 0.10 0.35 -14.61
N ILE A 113 0.08 -0.91 -15.11
CA ILE A 113 0.13 -1.19 -16.54
C ILE A 113 -1.28 -1.17 -17.16
N GLN A 114 -1.44 -0.44 -18.27
CA GLN A 114 -2.70 -0.41 -19.00
C GLN A 114 -2.87 -1.64 -19.88
N PRO A 115 -4.13 -2.01 -20.24
CA PRO A 115 -4.41 -3.12 -21.12
C PRO A 115 -3.67 -3.06 -22.46
N GLU A 116 -3.59 -1.88 -23.06
CA GLU A 116 -2.90 -1.67 -24.34
C GLU A 116 -1.41 -2.00 -24.21
N THR A 117 -0.78 -1.51 -23.15
CA THR A 117 0.64 -1.78 -22.84
C THR A 117 0.87 -3.27 -22.62
N ILE A 118 -0.01 -3.94 -21.90
CA ILE A 118 0.06 -5.39 -21.67
C ILE A 118 0.00 -6.14 -23.01
N ARG A 119 -0.94 -5.75 -23.90
CA ARG A 119 -1.07 -6.37 -25.22
C ARG A 119 0.17 -6.18 -26.10
N GLU A 120 0.83 -5.02 -26.01
CA GLU A 120 2.09 -4.80 -26.76
C GLU A 120 3.22 -5.66 -26.21
N ILE A 121 3.33 -5.80 -24.89
CA ILE A 121 4.33 -6.67 -24.26
C ILE A 121 4.08 -8.13 -24.66
N LEU A 122 2.82 -8.59 -24.67
CA LEU A 122 2.46 -9.96 -25.05
C LEU A 122 2.78 -10.30 -26.51
N LYS A 123 2.99 -9.31 -27.39
CA LYS A 123 3.47 -9.51 -28.77
C LYS A 123 4.99 -9.72 -28.86
N THR A 124 5.74 -9.51 -27.77
CA THR A 124 7.19 -9.67 -27.74
C THR A 124 7.55 -11.15 -27.95
N LYS A 125 8.47 -11.43 -28.87
CA LYS A 125 9.01 -12.79 -29.05
C LYS A 125 9.82 -13.18 -27.81
N ASP A 126 9.77 -14.46 -27.48
CA ASP A 126 10.55 -15.06 -26.36
C ASP A 126 10.21 -14.51 -24.97
N LEU A 127 8.93 -14.13 -24.76
CA LEU A 127 8.45 -13.78 -23.43
C LEU A 127 8.48 -15.02 -22.52
N PRO A 128 9.05 -14.95 -21.30
CA PRO A 128 9.01 -16.04 -20.33
C PRO A 128 7.57 -16.50 -20.06
N LEU A 129 7.34 -17.82 -19.90
CA LEU A 129 5.99 -18.36 -19.68
C LEU A 129 5.30 -17.76 -18.45
N LEU A 130 6.04 -17.51 -17.37
CA LEU A 130 5.49 -16.85 -16.19
C LEU A 130 4.97 -15.46 -16.52
N ASP A 131 5.72 -14.66 -17.27
CA ASP A 131 5.29 -13.31 -17.66
C ASP A 131 4.08 -13.36 -18.61
N LEU A 132 4.07 -14.32 -19.53
CA LEU A 132 2.92 -14.58 -20.40
C LEU A 132 1.66 -14.87 -19.59
N VAL A 133 1.73 -15.74 -18.61
CA VAL A 133 0.60 -16.15 -17.79
C VAL A 133 0.12 -14.99 -16.89
N VAL A 134 1.03 -14.31 -16.19
CA VAL A 134 0.72 -13.21 -15.28
C VAL A 134 0.12 -12.02 -16.03
N LEU A 135 0.64 -11.65 -17.19
CA LEU A 135 0.10 -10.55 -17.99
C LEU A 135 -1.30 -10.86 -18.53
N ASN A 136 -1.56 -12.11 -18.93
CA ASN A 136 -2.91 -12.52 -19.33
C ASN A 136 -3.88 -12.53 -18.14
N ALA A 137 -3.44 -12.95 -16.96
CA ALA A 137 -4.23 -12.87 -15.73
C ALA A 137 -4.57 -11.41 -15.37
N GLU A 138 -3.64 -10.49 -15.57
CA GLU A 138 -3.87 -9.06 -15.35
C GLU A 138 -4.86 -8.46 -16.36
N LEU A 139 -4.80 -8.84 -17.63
CA LEU A 139 -5.82 -8.47 -18.62
C LEU A 139 -7.21 -8.94 -18.18
N HIS A 140 -7.31 -10.20 -17.75
CA HIS A 140 -8.56 -10.76 -17.24
C HIS A 140 -9.09 -9.96 -16.04
N ARG A 141 -8.23 -9.65 -15.06
CA ARG A 141 -8.59 -8.84 -13.88
C ARG A 141 -9.13 -7.47 -14.24
N LYS A 142 -8.65 -6.87 -15.34
CA LYS A 142 -9.11 -5.57 -15.86
C LYS A 142 -10.40 -5.68 -16.68
N GLY A 143 -11.01 -6.87 -16.78
CA GLY A 143 -12.20 -7.11 -17.60
C GLY A 143 -11.95 -7.22 -19.10
N GLU A 144 -10.68 -7.39 -19.49
CA GLU A 144 -10.24 -7.47 -20.86
C GLU A 144 -10.11 -8.94 -21.33
N LYS A 145 -10.30 -9.15 -22.64
CA LYS A 145 -9.99 -10.47 -23.23
C LYS A 145 -8.50 -10.72 -23.16
N PHE A 146 -8.10 -11.80 -22.54
CA PHE A 146 -6.71 -12.24 -22.56
C PHE A 146 -6.35 -12.94 -23.86
N ILE A 147 -5.04 -12.98 -24.17
CA ILE A 147 -4.50 -13.58 -25.39
C ILE A 147 -4.16 -15.05 -25.10
N GLY A 148 -5.00 -15.97 -25.57
CA GLY A 148 -4.84 -17.42 -25.27
C GLY A 148 -3.61 -18.07 -25.92
N THR A 149 -2.95 -17.43 -26.87
CA THR A 149 -1.81 -17.98 -27.60
C THR A 149 -0.64 -18.28 -26.67
N GLY A 150 -0.25 -19.53 -26.57
CA GLY A 150 0.87 -19.97 -25.74
C GLY A 150 0.49 -20.42 -24.32
N LEU A 151 -0.73 -20.13 -23.83
CA LEU A 151 -1.19 -20.59 -22.52
C LEU A 151 -1.31 -22.11 -22.46
N ASP A 152 -1.67 -22.78 -23.57
CA ASP A 152 -1.72 -24.24 -23.64
C ASP A 152 -0.36 -24.88 -23.35
N LYS A 153 0.74 -24.26 -23.80
CA LYS A 153 2.10 -24.72 -23.48
C LYS A 153 2.43 -24.52 -22.01
N ALA A 154 1.95 -23.42 -21.41
CA ALA A 154 2.19 -23.11 -20.02
C ALA A 154 1.51 -24.11 -19.05
N VAL A 155 0.39 -24.73 -19.44
CA VAL A 155 -0.28 -25.77 -18.64
C VAL A 155 0.62 -27.00 -18.40
N SER A 156 1.51 -27.31 -19.33
CA SER A 156 2.45 -28.43 -19.21
C SER A 156 3.81 -28.03 -18.63
N ASP A 157 3.95 -26.81 -18.13
CA ASP A 157 5.19 -26.35 -17.50
C ASP A 157 5.46 -27.13 -16.19
N PRO A 158 6.72 -27.49 -15.88
CA PRO A 158 7.05 -28.16 -14.63
C PRO A 158 6.85 -27.30 -13.38
N SER A 159 6.76 -25.99 -13.52
CA SER A 159 6.41 -25.05 -12.45
C SER A 159 4.91 -25.11 -12.17
N ASP A 160 4.55 -25.54 -10.96
CA ASP A 160 3.16 -25.61 -10.52
C ASP A 160 2.47 -24.23 -10.49
N GLU A 161 3.24 -23.15 -10.29
CA GLU A 161 2.75 -21.75 -10.35
C GLU A 161 2.30 -21.39 -11.76
N ILE A 162 3.13 -21.71 -12.76
CA ILE A 162 2.84 -21.40 -14.17
C ILE A 162 1.70 -22.27 -14.68
N SER A 163 1.79 -23.59 -14.47
CA SER A 163 0.78 -24.53 -14.96
C SER A 163 -0.59 -24.33 -14.32
N GLY A 164 -0.64 -24.06 -13.01
CA GLY A 164 -1.87 -23.83 -12.29
C GLY A 164 -2.59 -22.56 -12.71
N LEU A 165 -1.87 -21.44 -12.81
CA LEU A 165 -2.48 -20.17 -13.22
C LEU A 165 -2.89 -20.18 -14.70
N ALA A 166 -2.10 -20.82 -15.58
CA ALA A 166 -2.47 -21.01 -16.98
C ALA A 166 -3.74 -21.86 -17.14
N ALA A 167 -3.83 -22.98 -16.39
CA ALA A 167 -5.01 -23.83 -16.38
C ALA A 167 -6.26 -23.11 -15.88
N ALA A 168 -6.13 -22.28 -14.82
CA ALA A 168 -7.23 -21.49 -14.29
C ALA A 168 -7.74 -20.44 -15.32
N LEU A 169 -6.84 -19.74 -16.03
CA LEU A 169 -7.20 -18.82 -17.09
C LEU A 169 -7.91 -19.51 -18.27
N LEU A 170 -7.37 -20.65 -18.70
CA LEU A 170 -7.98 -21.41 -19.79
C LEU A 170 -9.34 -21.98 -19.40
N LEU A 171 -9.53 -22.39 -18.14
CA LEU A 171 -10.84 -22.78 -17.61
C LEU A 171 -11.82 -21.61 -17.61
N GLU A 172 -11.36 -20.41 -17.29
CA GLU A 172 -12.19 -19.19 -17.38
C GLU A 172 -12.69 -18.95 -18.81
N ALA A 173 -11.84 -19.28 -19.83
CA ALA A 173 -12.21 -19.25 -21.25
C ALA A 173 -13.06 -20.44 -21.70
N GLY A 174 -13.30 -21.42 -20.83
CA GLY A 174 -14.11 -22.60 -21.14
C GLY A 174 -13.31 -23.85 -21.58
N ASN A 175 -11.98 -23.81 -21.52
CA ASN A 175 -11.12 -24.98 -21.79
C ASN A 175 -10.97 -25.84 -20.53
N VAL A 176 -11.89 -26.79 -20.36
CA VAL A 176 -11.92 -27.73 -19.23
C VAL A 176 -10.76 -28.73 -19.29
N GLU A 177 -10.24 -29.04 -20.48
CA GLU A 177 -9.15 -30.00 -20.63
C GLU A 177 -7.84 -29.51 -20.01
N ALA A 178 -7.54 -28.21 -20.13
CA ALA A 178 -6.40 -27.59 -19.46
C ALA A 178 -6.43 -27.80 -17.94
N TRP A 179 -7.61 -27.66 -17.35
CA TRP A 179 -7.79 -27.90 -15.90
C TRP A 179 -7.55 -29.37 -15.52
N LYS A 180 -8.03 -30.33 -16.33
CA LYS A 180 -7.78 -31.75 -16.08
C LYS A 180 -6.29 -32.11 -16.15
N ILE A 181 -5.56 -31.53 -17.12
CA ILE A 181 -4.10 -31.72 -17.22
C ILE A 181 -3.41 -31.28 -15.95
N PHE A 182 -3.69 -30.05 -15.50
CA PHE A 182 -3.13 -29.52 -14.25
C PHE A 182 -3.47 -30.37 -13.03
N THR A 183 -4.74 -30.76 -12.86
CA THR A 183 -5.15 -31.59 -11.71
C THR A 183 -4.54 -32.97 -11.73
N ALA A 184 -4.33 -33.57 -12.91
CA ALA A 184 -3.60 -34.83 -13.05
C ALA A 184 -2.13 -34.70 -12.64
N GLN A 185 -1.46 -33.62 -13.02
CA GLN A 185 -0.10 -33.30 -12.56
C GLN A 185 -0.05 -33.08 -11.05
N LEU A 186 -0.98 -32.28 -10.50
CA LEU A 186 -1.06 -32.00 -9.06
C LEU A 186 -1.22 -33.30 -8.26
N ALA A 187 -2.03 -34.26 -8.75
CA ALA A 187 -2.25 -35.53 -8.08
C ALA A 187 -0.96 -36.40 -7.95
N THR A 188 0.05 -36.14 -8.76
CA THR A 188 1.36 -36.84 -8.65
C THR A 188 2.26 -36.25 -7.57
N ARG A 189 1.95 -35.08 -7.04
CA ARG A 189 2.75 -34.40 -6.00
C ARG A 189 2.48 -34.99 -4.62
N SER A 190 3.45 -34.80 -3.69
CA SER A 190 3.22 -35.16 -2.30
C SER A 190 2.09 -34.31 -1.67
N PRO A 191 1.43 -34.80 -0.59
CA PRO A 191 0.38 -34.04 0.09
C PRO A 191 0.82 -32.64 0.53
N GLU A 192 2.07 -32.50 1.00
CA GLU A 192 2.64 -31.21 1.46
C GLU A 192 2.75 -30.23 0.28
N ILE A 193 3.29 -30.70 -0.86
CA ILE A 193 3.41 -29.88 -2.07
C ILE A 193 2.03 -29.51 -2.60
N ARG A 194 1.08 -30.45 -2.64
CA ARG A 194 -0.30 -30.16 -3.07
C ARG A 194 -0.95 -29.05 -2.25
N ASN A 195 -0.75 -29.06 -0.93
CA ASN A 195 -1.27 -28.01 -0.06
C ASN A 195 -0.68 -26.64 -0.42
N VAL A 196 0.63 -26.53 -0.60
CA VAL A 196 1.29 -25.27 -0.99
C VAL A 196 0.79 -24.79 -2.36
N VAL A 197 0.77 -25.67 -3.35
CA VAL A 197 0.33 -25.34 -4.72
C VAL A 197 -1.11 -24.81 -4.74
N ILE A 198 -2.04 -25.48 -4.04
CA ILE A 198 -3.44 -25.02 -3.97
C ILE A 198 -3.56 -23.69 -3.21
N GLN A 199 -2.77 -23.47 -2.16
CA GLN A 199 -2.77 -22.17 -1.47
C GLN A 199 -2.31 -21.02 -2.39
N GLU A 200 -1.18 -21.21 -3.10
CA GLU A 200 -0.65 -20.21 -4.03
C GLU A 200 -1.57 -19.96 -5.21
N LEU A 201 -2.08 -21.04 -5.82
CA LEU A 201 -3.06 -20.94 -6.91
C LEU A 201 -4.33 -20.20 -6.46
N THR A 202 -4.84 -20.51 -5.28
CA THR A 202 -6.03 -19.85 -4.72
C THR A 202 -5.81 -18.35 -4.54
N ARG A 203 -4.63 -17.95 -4.03
CA ARG A 203 -4.25 -16.52 -3.91
C ARG A 203 -4.19 -15.85 -5.27
N ALA A 204 -3.59 -16.51 -6.27
CA ALA A 204 -3.52 -15.98 -7.64
C ALA A 204 -4.92 -15.84 -8.27
N VAL A 205 -5.76 -16.85 -8.14
CA VAL A 205 -7.15 -16.85 -8.63
C VAL A 205 -7.95 -15.71 -8.00
N GLN A 206 -7.80 -15.48 -6.71
CA GLN A 206 -8.44 -14.36 -6.02
C GLN A 206 -7.88 -13.01 -6.49
N LEU A 207 -6.56 -12.87 -6.59
CA LEU A 207 -5.89 -11.64 -7.03
C LEU A 207 -6.35 -11.23 -8.43
N TYR A 208 -6.45 -12.18 -9.35
CA TYR A 208 -6.80 -11.94 -10.75
C TYR A 208 -8.29 -12.09 -11.05
N CYS A 209 -9.13 -12.32 -10.03
CA CYS A 209 -10.59 -12.47 -10.16
C CYS A 209 -11.03 -13.58 -11.12
N ILE A 210 -10.30 -14.72 -11.16
CA ILE A 210 -10.59 -15.87 -12.03
C ILE A 210 -11.70 -16.73 -11.38
N ARG A 211 -12.94 -16.44 -11.68
CA ARG A 211 -14.10 -16.94 -10.91
C ARG A 211 -14.41 -18.42 -11.16
N LYS A 212 -14.35 -18.87 -12.42
CA LYS A 212 -14.76 -20.23 -12.78
C LYS A 212 -13.90 -21.35 -12.18
N SER A 213 -12.66 -21.03 -11.80
CA SER A 213 -11.77 -21.99 -11.19
C SER A 213 -12.06 -22.24 -9.71
N ILE A 214 -12.84 -21.38 -9.04
CA ILE A 214 -13.03 -21.52 -7.59
C ILE A 214 -13.86 -22.75 -7.22
N ALA A 215 -14.91 -23.07 -7.97
CA ALA A 215 -15.72 -24.27 -7.72
C ALA A 215 -14.90 -25.56 -7.84
N PRO A 216 -14.15 -25.81 -8.94
CA PRO A 216 -13.25 -26.95 -9.02
C PRO A 216 -12.14 -26.97 -7.96
N ILE A 217 -11.62 -25.82 -7.50
CA ILE A 217 -10.66 -25.77 -6.39
C ILE A 217 -11.32 -26.20 -5.08
N VAL A 218 -12.56 -25.76 -4.81
CA VAL A 218 -13.35 -26.21 -3.65
C VAL A 218 -13.55 -27.72 -3.68
N GLU A 219 -13.84 -28.30 -4.86
CA GLU A 219 -13.99 -29.75 -5.01
C GLU A 219 -12.69 -30.52 -4.69
N ILE A 220 -11.55 -30.04 -5.18
CA ILE A 220 -10.24 -30.65 -4.90
C ILE A 220 -9.98 -30.73 -3.38
N VAL A 221 -10.23 -29.68 -2.62
CA VAL A 221 -9.95 -29.66 -1.18
C VAL A 221 -10.98 -30.40 -0.32
N GLN A 222 -11.98 -31.05 -0.91
CA GLN A 222 -12.81 -32.03 -0.20
C GLN A 222 -12.03 -33.30 0.18
N ASP A 223 -10.92 -33.59 -0.53
CA ASP A 223 -10.01 -34.67 -0.17
C ASP A 223 -9.43 -34.43 1.24
N PRO A 224 -9.57 -35.38 2.19
CA PRO A 224 -9.06 -35.23 3.56
C PRO A 224 -7.53 -35.11 3.65
N SER A 225 -6.81 -35.35 2.58
CA SER A 225 -5.35 -35.12 2.51
C SER A 225 -4.97 -33.64 2.52
N TYR A 226 -5.93 -32.73 2.21
CA TYR A 226 -5.72 -31.29 2.34
C TYR A 226 -5.92 -30.81 3.76
N THR A 227 -4.97 -30.02 4.23
CA THR A 227 -5.00 -29.49 5.60
C THR A 227 -6.13 -28.48 5.81
N LEU A 228 -6.59 -28.35 7.04
CA LEU A 228 -7.62 -27.39 7.39
C LEU A 228 -7.23 -25.94 6.98
N PRO A 229 -6.01 -25.45 7.19
CA PRO A 229 -5.59 -24.15 6.67
C PRO A 229 -5.77 -23.99 5.15
N THR A 230 -5.43 -24.99 4.38
CA THR A 230 -5.61 -24.96 2.90
C THR A 230 -7.08 -24.85 2.53
N ARG A 231 -7.94 -25.68 3.13
CA ARG A 231 -9.40 -25.65 2.92
C ARG A 231 -9.99 -24.31 3.27
N MET A 232 -9.47 -23.67 4.31
CA MET A 232 -9.92 -22.33 4.74
C MET A 232 -9.48 -21.22 3.79
N ILE A 233 -8.27 -21.31 3.24
CA ILE A 233 -7.78 -20.38 2.22
C ILE A 233 -8.70 -20.45 0.98
N VAL A 234 -9.05 -21.63 0.54
CA VAL A 234 -9.97 -21.84 -0.59
C VAL A 234 -11.36 -21.28 -0.27
N ASN A 235 -11.88 -21.53 0.93
CA ASN A 235 -13.17 -21.02 1.34
C ASN A 235 -13.24 -19.49 1.33
N GLY A 236 -12.23 -18.81 1.86
CA GLY A 236 -12.21 -17.34 1.85
C GLY A 236 -12.10 -16.77 0.43
N ALA A 237 -11.34 -17.40 -0.48
CA ALA A 237 -11.34 -17.02 -1.89
C ALA A 237 -12.71 -17.25 -2.54
N ALA A 238 -13.41 -18.33 -2.19
CA ALA A 238 -14.76 -18.58 -2.64
C ALA A 238 -15.72 -17.48 -2.15
N LEU A 239 -15.65 -17.07 -0.88
CA LEU A 239 -16.45 -15.94 -0.37
C LEU A 239 -16.23 -14.64 -1.17
N ALA A 240 -15.00 -14.40 -1.65
CA ALA A 240 -14.68 -13.20 -2.42
C ALA A 240 -15.11 -13.28 -3.89
N LEU A 241 -15.07 -14.45 -4.51
CA LEU A 241 -15.26 -14.64 -5.96
C LEU A 241 -16.64 -15.19 -6.34
N ASP A 242 -17.16 -16.11 -5.53
CA ASP A 242 -18.48 -16.71 -5.68
C ASP A 242 -19.18 -16.78 -4.31
N PRO A 243 -19.94 -15.74 -3.92
CA PRO A 243 -20.57 -15.67 -2.61
C PRO A 243 -21.50 -16.84 -2.30
N VAL A 244 -22.10 -17.48 -3.30
CA VAL A 244 -23.01 -18.62 -3.09
C VAL A 244 -22.24 -19.83 -2.59
N ILE A 245 -21.17 -20.22 -3.32
CA ILE A 245 -20.30 -21.32 -2.93
C ILE A 245 -19.59 -20.98 -1.60
N GLY A 246 -19.05 -19.77 -1.51
CA GLY A 246 -18.31 -19.32 -0.33
C GLY A 246 -19.15 -19.34 0.93
N GLN A 247 -20.40 -18.87 0.90
CA GLN A 247 -21.29 -18.91 2.06
C GLN A 247 -21.66 -20.34 2.46
N GLN A 248 -21.88 -21.23 1.49
CA GLN A 248 -22.19 -22.63 1.80
C GLN A 248 -21.01 -23.29 2.53
N GLU A 249 -19.80 -23.14 2.00
CA GLU A 249 -18.61 -23.72 2.61
C GLU A 249 -18.30 -23.06 3.95
N TRP A 250 -18.45 -21.73 4.06
CA TRP A 250 -18.24 -21.00 5.29
C TRP A 250 -19.17 -21.48 6.42
N ARG A 251 -20.46 -21.65 6.13
CA ARG A 251 -21.44 -22.16 7.11
C ARG A 251 -21.08 -23.57 7.60
N LYS A 252 -20.60 -24.44 6.73
CA LYS A 252 -20.13 -25.76 7.13
C LYS A 252 -19.00 -25.65 8.15
N PHE A 253 -18.02 -24.81 7.88
CA PHE A 253 -16.86 -24.63 8.76
C PHE A 253 -17.21 -23.93 10.06
N THR A 254 -17.95 -22.84 10.04
CA THR A 254 -18.30 -22.09 11.27
C THR A 254 -19.20 -22.91 12.20
N THR A 255 -20.02 -23.80 11.67
CA THR A 255 -20.83 -24.70 12.48
C THR A 255 -20.03 -25.80 13.15
N GLN A 256 -19.04 -26.37 12.45
CA GLN A 256 -18.26 -27.50 12.89
C GLN A 256 -17.00 -27.13 13.67
N GLU A 257 -16.37 -26.00 13.32
CA GLU A 257 -15.02 -25.65 13.70
C GLU A 257 -14.87 -24.20 14.19
N ARG A 258 -15.98 -23.54 14.53
CA ARG A 258 -15.96 -22.18 15.07
C ARG A 258 -15.13 -22.14 16.36
N GLY A 259 -14.22 -21.17 16.46
CA GLY A 259 -13.26 -21.06 17.55
C GLY A 259 -11.96 -21.84 17.34
N GLN A 260 -11.80 -22.58 16.24
CA GLN A 260 -10.50 -23.19 15.94
C GLN A 260 -9.51 -22.18 15.38
N ALA A 261 -8.33 -22.14 15.98
CA ALA A 261 -7.27 -21.20 15.63
C ALA A 261 -6.87 -21.26 14.13
N ALA A 262 -6.85 -22.47 13.53
CA ALA A 262 -6.52 -22.65 12.13
C ALA A 262 -7.54 -22.04 11.19
N LEU A 263 -8.81 -22.10 11.52
CA LEU A 263 -9.92 -21.55 10.77
C LEU A 263 -9.81 -20.04 10.61
N VAL A 264 -9.66 -19.37 11.75
CA VAL A 264 -9.58 -17.91 11.80
C VAL A 264 -8.31 -17.41 11.13
N ARG A 265 -7.19 -18.09 11.35
CA ARG A 265 -5.90 -17.76 10.72
C ARG A 265 -6.02 -17.78 9.19
N ALA A 266 -6.57 -18.84 8.63
CA ALA A 266 -6.74 -18.97 7.19
C ALA A 266 -7.73 -17.92 6.63
N GLY A 267 -8.84 -17.66 7.32
CA GLY A 267 -9.79 -16.61 6.96
C GLY A 267 -9.15 -15.22 6.94
N LEU A 268 -8.35 -14.91 7.96
CA LEU A 268 -7.63 -13.65 8.04
C LEU A 268 -6.60 -13.47 6.94
N GLN A 269 -5.80 -14.50 6.63
CA GLN A 269 -4.82 -14.45 5.56
C GLN A 269 -5.47 -14.11 4.22
N LEU A 270 -6.62 -14.71 3.94
CA LEU A 270 -7.34 -14.46 2.71
C LEU A 270 -7.94 -13.07 2.62
N MET A 271 -8.50 -12.60 3.71
CA MET A 271 -9.16 -11.29 3.72
C MET A 271 -8.16 -10.14 3.71
N SER A 272 -6.95 -10.34 4.22
CA SER A 272 -5.92 -9.30 4.29
C SER A 272 -4.99 -9.25 3.08
N GLN A 273 -4.90 -10.33 2.31
CA GLN A 273 -3.90 -10.50 1.24
C GLN A 273 -2.43 -10.31 1.72
N GLU A 274 -2.17 -10.43 3.03
CA GLU A 274 -0.86 -10.23 3.63
C GLU A 274 -0.35 -11.50 4.31
N ASN A 275 0.88 -11.89 3.96
CA ASN A 275 1.53 -13.11 4.45
C ASN A 275 1.95 -13.08 5.92
N ASN A 276 1.87 -11.92 6.61
CA ASN A 276 2.44 -11.72 7.95
C ASN A 276 1.44 -11.75 9.13
N ILE A 277 0.15 -11.96 8.86
CA ILE A 277 -0.87 -11.98 9.93
C ILE A 277 -0.65 -13.14 10.90
N GLU A 278 -0.15 -14.26 10.42
CA GLU A 278 0.09 -15.46 11.25
C GLU A 278 1.01 -15.22 12.44
N ALA A 279 2.10 -14.47 12.23
CA ALA A 279 3.09 -14.26 13.28
C ALA A 279 2.55 -13.47 14.48
N GLY A 280 1.67 -12.48 14.21
CA GLY A 280 1.11 -11.64 15.26
C GLY A 280 -0.07 -12.25 16.01
N LEU A 281 -0.83 -13.13 15.35
CA LEU A 281 -2.01 -13.79 15.94
C LEU A 281 -1.66 -15.10 16.66
N GLY A 282 -0.43 -15.63 16.48
CA GLY A 282 -0.07 -16.97 16.90
C GLY A 282 -0.27 -17.32 18.37
N SER A 283 -0.18 -16.36 19.30
CA SER A 283 -0.45 -16.55 20.72
C SER A 283 -1.95 -16.48 21.04
N SER A 284 -2.65 -15.49 20.51
CA SER A 284 -4.09 -15.28 20.74
C SER A 284 -4.93 -16.42 20.16
N LEU A 285 -4.50 -16.96 19.01
CA LEU A 285 -5.20 -18.07 18.36
C LEU A 285 -5.07 -19.42 19.09
N ARG A 286 -4.03 -19.60 19.91
CA ARG A 286 -3.84 -20.84 20.67
C ARG A 286 -4.79 -20.97 21.87
N ASN A 287 -5.34 -19.88 22.35
CA ASN A 287 -6.08 -19.82 23.61
C ASN A 287 -7.60 -19.75 23.46
N GLY A 288 -8.15 -19.81 22.24
CA GLY A 288 -9.62 -19.72 22.01
C GLY A 288 -10.20 -18.37 22.44
N GLU A 289 -9.43 -17.30 22.26
CA GLU A 289 -9.74 -15.99 22.82
C GLU A 289 -10.89 -15.28 22.10
N PRO A 290 -11.54 -14.33 22.78
CA PRO A 290 -12.61 -13.51 22.24
C PRO A 290 -12.28 -12.77 20.93
N LEU A 291 -10.99 -12.55 20.61
CA LEU A 291 -10.53 -12.02 19.32
C LEU A 291 -10.90 -12.96 18.16
N VAL A 292 -10.79 -14.26 18.37
CA VAL A 292 -11.09 -15.29 17.37
C VAL A 292 -12.57 -15.26 16.97
N GLU A 293 -13.45 -15.14 17.96
CA GLU A 293 -14.89 -15.03 17.74
C GLU A 293 -15.26 -13.74 17.01
N ALA A 294 -14.69 -12.60 17.45
CA ALA A 294 -14.93 -11.31 16.82
C ALA A 294 -14.52 -11.29 15.34
N ILE A 295 -13.40 -11.94 15.00
CA ILE A 295 -12.95 -12.08 13.62
C ILE A 295 -13.87 -12.99 12.82
N ALA A 296 -14.33 -14.09 13.38
CA ALA A 296 -15.32 -14.97 12.74
C ALA A 296 -16.63 -14.24 12.48
N ASP A 297 -17.12 -13.45 13.42
CA ASP A 297 -18.32 -12.64 13.27
C ASP A 297 -18.16 -11.57 12.17
N ALA A 298 -16.99 -10.92 12.09
CA ALA A 298 -16.69 -9.97 11.03
C ALA A 298 -16.62 -10.63 9.65
N ILE A 299 -16.08 -11.84 9.54
CA ILE A 299 -16.04 -12.62 8.31
C ILE A 299 -17.46 -13.00 7.88
N GLU A 300 -18.30 -13.45 8.81
CA GLU A 300 -19.69 -13.83 8.54
C GLU A 300 -20.54 -12.62 8.13
N ALA A 301 -20.42 -11.51 8.83
CA ALA A 301 -21.08 -10.26 8.50
C ALA A 301 -20.69 -9.75 7.11
N ASN A 302 -19.42 -9.85 6.75
CA ASN A 302 -18.95 -9.51 5.41
C ASN A 302 -19.53 -10.44 4.33
N ALA A 303 -19.56 -11.74 4.59
CA ALA A 303 -20.10 -12.72 3.67
C ALA A 303 -21.61 -12.54 3.43
N SER A 304 -22.34 -12.11 4.46
CA SER A 304 -23.78 -11.79 4.37
C SER A 304 -24.08 -10.44 3.72
N GLY A 305 -23.07 -9.57 3.53
CA GLY A 305 -23.22 -8.21 3.01
C GLY A 305 -23.82 -7.22 4.03
N ASP A 306 -23.92 -7.59 5.30
CA ASP A 306 -24.42 -6.71 6.36
C ASP A 306 -23.32 -5.74 6.82
N SER A 307 -23.30 -4.55 6.21
CA SER A 307 -22.32 -3.51 6.52
C SER A 307 -22.38 -3.01 7.97
N LYS A 308 -23.56 -3.02 8.61
CA LYS A 308 -23.68 -2.59 10.02
C LYS A 308 -23.14 -3.65 10.96
N ALA A 309 -23.48 -4.91 10.74
CA ALA A 309 -22.92 -6.02 11.50
C ALA A 309 -21.40 -6.10 11.32
N LEU A 310 -20.91 -5.88 10.09
CA LEU A 310 -19.47 -5.85 9.83
C LEU A 310 -18.78 -4.71 10.58
N ALA A 311 -19.33 -3.49 10.57
CA ALA A 311 -18.74 -2.37 11.31
C ALA A 311 -18.66 -2.66 12.82
N ALA A 312 -19.76 -3.16 13.41
CA ALA A 312 -19.80 -3.53 14.82
C ALA A 312 -18.81 -4.65 15.16
N ALA A 313 -18.70 -5.68 14.32
CA ALA A 313 -17.73 -6.76 14.53
C ALA A 313 -16.27 -6.26 14.40
N LEU A 314 -15.98 -5.33 13.48
CA LEU A 314 -14.66 -4.73 13.36
C LEU A 314 -14.28 -3.90 14.58
N GLU A 315 -15.21 -3.17 15.22
CA GLU A 315 -14.96 -2.48 16.48
C GLU A 315 -14.59 -3.45 17.60
N VAL A 316 -15.29 -4.58 17.71
CA VAL A 316 -14.95 -5.64 18.68
C VAL A 316 -13.59 -6.26 18.37
N VAL A 317 -13.22 -6.44 17.09
CA VAL A 317 -11.88 -6.87 16.69
C VAL A 317 -10.83 -5.86 17.14
N ILE A 318 -11.08 -4.57 16.96
CA ILE A 318 -10.16 -3.49 17.34
C ILE A 318 -9.93 -3.47 18.86
N ASP A 319 -10.98 -3.61 19.66
CA ASP A 319 -10.88 -3.60 21.13
C ASP A 319 -9.98 -4.73 21.68
N ARG A 320 -9.78 -5.77 20.89
CA ARG A 320 -8.97 -6.94 21.23
C ARG A 320 -7.74 -7.08 20.34
N ALA A 321 -7.42 -6.05 19.57
CA ALA A 321 -6.47 -6.12 18.48
C ALA A 321 -5.02 -6.30 18.97
N ASN A 322 -4.28 -7.03 18.16
CA ASN A 322 -2.85 -6.88 17.99
C ASN A 322 -2.56 -6.22 16.64
N ARG A 323 -1.28 -5.96 16.33
CA ARG A 323 -0.91 -5.28 15.08
C ARG A 323 -1.55 -5.87 13.82
N PRO A 324 -1.47 -7.18 13.55
CA PRO A 324 -2.05 -7.75 12.32
C PRO A 324 -3.57 -7.61 12.23
N SER A 325 -4.28 -7.79 13.33
CA SER A 325 -5.74 -7.63 13.34
C SER A 325 -6.17 -6.17 13.19
N ALA A 326 -5.38 -5.22 13.72
CA ALA A 326 -5.59 -3.80 13.50
C ALA A 326 -5.39 -3.41 12.02
N GLU A 327 -4.30 -3.85 11.39
CA GLU A 327 -4.06 -3.65 9.95
C GLU A 327 -5.20 -4.22 9.09
N TRP A 328 -5.64 -5.41 9.42
CA TRP A 328 -6.76 -6.04 8.75
C TRP A 328 -8.06 -5.25 8.92
N ALA A 329 -8.38 -4.80 10.13
CA ALA A 329 -9.58 -4.01 10.39
C ALA A 329 -9.59 -2.68 9.62
N VAL A 330 -8.45 -1.96 9.54
CA VAL A 330 -8.32 -0.73 8.74
C VAL A 330 -8.64 -0.99 7.27
N LYS A 331 -8.04 -2.01 6.69
CA LYS A 331 -8.24 -2.36 5.28
C LYS A 331 -9.67 -2.81 5.02
N ARG A 332 -10.23 -3.59 5.93
CA ARG A 332 -11.58 -4.10 5.80
C ARG A 332 -12.63 -3.00 5.91
N ALA A 333 -12.45 -2.06 6.82
CA ALA A 333 -13.33 -0.90 6.97
C ALA A 333 -13.43 -0.08 5.67
N ALA A 334 -12.39 -0.08 4.82
CA ALA A 334 -12.43 0.63 3.53
C ALA A 334 -13.49 0.09 2.54
N SER A 335 -14.02 -1.10 2.75
CA SER A 335 -15.13 -1.66 1.95
C SER A 335 -16.51 -1.26 2.46
N LEU A 336 -16.59 -0.63 3.63
CA LEU A 336 -17.84 -0.14 4.21
C LEU A 336 -18.31 1.18 3.55
N PRO A 337 -19.60 1.51 3.63
CA PRO A 337 -20.07 2.86 3.34
C PRO A 337 -19.31 3.92 4.15
N PRO A 338 -19.01 5.11 3.58
CA PRO A 338 -18.15 6.09 4.20
C PRO A 338 -18.43 6.45 5.67
N PRO A 339 -19.70 6.60 6.11
CA PRO A 339 -19.98 6.90 7.52
C PRO A 339 -19.59 5.76 8.47
N LEU A 340 -19.81 4.51 8.08
CA LEU A 340 -19.45 3.34 8.88
C LEU A 340 -17.93 3.10 8.86
N ALA A 341 -17.28 3.32 7.73
CA ALA A 341 -15.83 3.28 7.63
C ALA A 341 -15.18 4.31 8.57
N ALA A 342 -15.66 5.56 8.54
CA ALA A 342 -15.19 6.62 9.42
C ALA A 342 -15.36 6.27 10.91
N GLN A 343 -16.48 5.67 11.28
CA GLN A 343 -16.74 5.20 12.63
C GLN A 343 -15.68 4.19 13.08
N VAL A 344 -15.42 3.16 12.28
CA VAL A 344 -14.42 2.11 12.58
C VAL A 344 -13.00 2.70 12.66
N TRP A 345 -12.61 3.57 11.71
CA TRP A 345 -11.28 4.20 11.73
C TRP A 345 -11.09 5.13 12.94
N LYS A 346 -12.12 5.89 13.30
CA LYS A 346 -12.11 6.71 14.51
C LYS A 346 -11.97 5.86 15.77
N HIS A 347 -12.72 4.77 15.86
CA HIS A 347 -12.63 3.81 16.97
C HIS A 347 -11.21 3.26 17.12
N LEU A 348 -10.58 2.86 16.03
CA LEU A 348 -9.19 2.38 16.03
C LEU A 348 -8.20 3.45 16.53
N LEU A 349 -8.34 4.69 16.06
CA LEU A 349 -7.45 5.77 16.48
C LEU A 349 -7.62 6.13 17.96
N VAL A 350 -8.85 6.08 18.48
CA VAL A 350 -9.12 6.22 19.94
C VAL A 350 -8.50 5.07 20.73
N TRP A 351 -8.62 3.84 20.22
CA TRP A 351 -8.00 2.67 20.84
C TRP A 351 -6.47 2.83 20.93
N PHE A 352 -5.80 3.34 19.89
CA PHE A 352 -4.36 3.63 19.95
C PHE A 352 -3.97 4.67 20.99
N LEU A 353 -4.84 5.65 21.27
CA LEU A 353 -4.60 6.63 22.32
C LEU A 353 -4.71 6.04 23.73
N THR A 354 -5.56 5.03 23.91
CA THR A 354 -5.88 4.46 25.23
C THR A 354 -5.13 3.17 25.53
N ALA A 355 -4.63 2.49 24.50
CA ALA A 355 -3.91 1.23 24.65
C ALA A 355 -2.42 1.46 25.00
N PRO A 356 -1.85 0.69 25.90
CA PRO A 356 -0.46 0.83 26.28
C PRO A 356 0.52 0.21 25.28
N PRO A 357 1.81 0.30 25.53
CA PRO A 357 2.83 0.96 24.72
C PRO A 357 3.49 0.03 23.72
N ASN A 358 3.35 0.29 22.48
CA ASN A 358 4.30 0.03 21.38
C ASN A 358 3.82 0.71 20.08
N THR A 359 3.43 1.96 20.21
CA THR A 359 2.93 2.78 19.09
C THR A 359 3.93 2.90 17.95
N SER A 360 5.24 2.81 18.19
CA SER A 360 6.26 2.86 17.15
C SER A 360 6.13 1.71 16.12
N ALA A 361 5.79 0.52 16.59
CA ALA A 361 5.59 -0.64 15.71
C ALA A 361 4.30 -0.56 14.87
N LEU A 362 3.36 0.33 15.25
CA LEU A 362 2.05 0.50 14.63
C LEU A 362 1.92 1.81 13.83
N SER A 363 2.98 2.63 13.77
CA SER A 363 2.94 3.95 13.14
C SER A 363 2.40 3.93 11.70
N GLY A 364 2.74 2.92 10.91
CA GLY A 364 2.23 2.75 9.55
C GLY A 364 0.72 2.49 9.51
N VAL A 365 0.20 1.68 10.43
CA VAL A 365 -1.25 1.37 10.54
C VAL A 365 -2.01 2.61 10.98
N ILE A 366 -1.48 3.34 11.96
CA ILE A 366 -2.08 4.58 12.46
C ILE A 366 -2.13 5.61 11.32
N LEU A 367 -1.05 5.77 10.56
CA LEU A 367 -0.98 6.71 9.45
C LEU A 367 -1.95 6.34 8.32
N ASP A 368 -2.04 5.07 7.93
CA ASP A 368 -3.01 4.62 6.91
C ASP A 368 -4.44 4.88 7.38
N CYS A 369 -4.77 4.50 8.61
CA CYS A 369 -6.06 4.75 9.22
C CYS A 369 -6.41 6.24 9.29
N ALA A 370 -5.50 7.06 9.81
CA ALA A 370 -5.69 8.51 9.95
C ALA A 370 -5.82 9.19 8.59
N SER A 371 -5.04 8.77 7.58
CA SER A 371 -5.11 9.33 6.23
C SER A 371 -6.46 9.04 5.56
N ARG A 372 -7.02 7.84 5.76
CA ARG A 372 -8.36 7.51 5.28
C ARG A 372 -9.45 8.31 6.00
N LEU A 373 -9.35 8.44 7.32
CA LEU A 373 -10.28 9.24 8.10
C LEU A 373 -10.20 10.73 7.73
N ALA A 374 -9.01 11.28 7.50
CA ALA A 374 -8.81 12.67 7.11
C ALA A 374 -9.50 13.03 5.78
N LEU A 375 -9.69 12.07 4.88
CA LEU A 375 -10.40 12.28 3.60
C LEU A 375 -11.92 12.35 3.76
N VAL A 376 -12.48 11.77 4.82
CA VAL A 376 -13.93 11.68 5.03
C VAL A 376 -14.43 12.50 6.23
N ASP A 377 -13.60 12.69 7.24
CA ASP A 377 -13.93 13.45 8.47
C ASP A 377 -12.68 14.12 9.07
N THR A 378 -12.31 15.27 8.52
CA THR A 378 -11.19 16.06 9.04
C THR A 378 -11.45 16.58 10.46
N GLY A 379 -12.72 16.78 10.86
CA GLY A 379 -13.09 17.22 12.20
C GLY A 379 -12.77 16.17 13.26
N ALA A 380 -12.92 14.89 12.96
CA ALA A 380 -12.48 13.81 13.84
C ALA A 380 -10.97 13.83 14.07
N ILE A 381 -10.18 14.07 13.02
CA ILE A 381 -8.71 14.23 13.15
C ILE A 381 -8.35 15.43 14.01
N GLU A 382 -9.01 16.57 13.83
CA GLU A 382 -8.79 17.78 14.67
C GLU A 382 -9.03 17.49 16.16
N ASN A 383 -10.12 16.80 16.47
CA ASN A 383 -10.44 16.43 17.85
C ASN A 383 -9.39 15.48 18.44
N LEU A 384 -8.93 14.51 17.67
CA LEU A 384 -7.87 13.59 18.11
C LEU A 384 -6.54 14.32 18.36
N ILE A 385 -6.15 15.27 17.51
CA ILE A 385 -4.97 16.11 17.72
C ILE A 385 -5.08 16.89 19.05
N LYS A 386 -6.25 17.46 19.33
CA LYS A 386 -6.48 18.25 20.55
C LYS A 386 -6.43 17.44 21.84
N VAL A 387 -6.84 16.17 21.79
CA VAL A 387 -6.82 15.30 22.98
C VAL A 387 -5.51 14.52 23.14
N SER A 388 -4.65 14.50 22.12
CA SER A 388 -3.38 13.75 22.13
C SER A 388 -2.17 14.63 22.48
N THR A 389 -2.33 15.69 23.27
CA THR A 389 -1.25 16.65 23.59
C THR A 389 -0.02 16.01 24.25
N ASP A 390 -0.21 14.97 25.03
CA ASP A 390 0.86 14.27 25.75
C ASP A 390 1.55 13.18 24.89
N GLU A 391 0.92 12.80 23.77
CA GLU A 391 1.37 11.73 22.85
C GLU A 391 1.94 12.32 21.56
N ARG A 392 3.09 12.99 21.65
CA ARG A 392 3.70 13.75 20.53
C ARG A 392 3.81 12.95 19.24
N GLN A 393 4.27 11.69 19.31
CA GLN A 393 4.46 10.87 18.11
C GLN A 393 3.13 10.57 17.43
N PHE A 394 2.10 10.26 18.19
CA PHE A 394 0.77 10.03 17.66
C PHE A 394 0.20 11.31 17.04
N GLN A 395 0.35 12.44 17.72
CA GLN A 395 -0.07 13.75 17.21
C GLN A 395 0.60 14.10 15.87
N GLU A 396 1.91 13.87 15.74
CA GLU A 396 2.65 14.07 14.49
C GLU A 396 2.15 13.18 13.35
N ILE A 397 1.77 11.93 13.63
CA ILE A 397 1.16 11.02 12.65
C ILE A 397 -0.21 11.55 12.18
N LEU A 398 -1.03 12.07 13.09
CA LEU A 398 -2.31 12.69 12.72
C LEU A 398 -2.12 13.92 11.83
N ILE A 399 -1.12 14.76 12.11
CA ILE A 399 -0.81 15.90 11.25
C ILE A 399 -0.27 15.47 9.90
N LEU A 400 0.57 14.43 9.86
CA LEU A 400 1.04 13.83 8.60
C LEU A 400 -0.13 13.31 7.77
N SER A 401 -1.18 12.78 8.39
CA SER A 401 -2.39 12.37 7.68
C SER A 401 -3.11 13.53 6.99
N LEU A 402 -3.10 14.72 7.59
CA LEU A 402 -3.62 15.95 6.96
C LEU A 402 -2.75 16.36 5.75
N CYS A 403 -1.42 16.20 5.84
CA CYS A 403 -0.53 16.38 4.69
C CYS A 403 -0.90 15.45 3.54
N ASN A 404 -1.17 14.17 3.84
CA ASN A 404 -1.52 13.16 2.83
C ASN A 404 -2.88 13.45 2.18
N ALA A 405 -3.86 13.90 2.94
CA ALA A 405 -5.16 14.30 2.43
C ALA A 405 -5.07 15.48 1.44
N ALA A 406 -4.18 16.45 1.69
CA ALA A 406 -3.90 17.59 0.83
C ALA A 406 -5.14 18.37 0.37
N THR A 407 -6.20 18.40 1.18
CA THR A 407 -7.46 19.11 0.89
C THR A 407 -7.50 20.50 1.58
N PRO A 408 -8.32 21.45 1.09
CA PRO A 408 -8.52 22.73 1.76
C PRO A 408 -9.01 22.59 3.20
N GLU A 409 -9.86 21.60 3.48
CA GLU A 409 -10.38 21.28 4.81
C GLU A 409 -9.28 20.79 5.74
N ALA A 410 -8.41 19.91 5.27
CA ALA A 410 -7.24 19.44 6.01
C ALA A 410 -6.26 20.57 6.31
N ALA A 411 -6.03 21.48 5.34
CA ALA A 411 -5.23 22.68 5.54
C ALA A 411 -5.83 23.62 6.61
N ALA A 412 -7.16 23.80 6.60
CA ALA A 412 -7.83 24.62 7.61
C ALA A 412 -7.72 24.03 9.03
N VAL A 413 -7.77 22.70 9.16
CA VAL A 413 -7.48 22.03 10.44
C VAL A 413 -6.03 22.26 10.86
N ALA A 414 -5.07 22.07 9.97
CA ALA A 414 -3.65 22.28 10.24
C ALA A 414 -3.36 23.72 10.70
N GLU A 415 -4.00 24.73 10.10
CA GLU A 415 -3.90 26.13 10.53
C GLU A 415 -4.38 26.33 11.98
N ARG A 416 -5.51 25.74 12.35
CA ARG A 416 -6.09 25.90 13.70
C ARG A 416 -5.24 25.26 14.79
N VAL A 417 -4.61 24.11 14.48
CA VAL A 417 -3.84 23.35 15.48
C VAL A 417 -2.37 23.75 15.54
N ARG A 418 -1.84 24.44 14.52
CA ARG A 418 -0.41 24.75 14.35
C ARG A 418 0.26 25.29 15.62
N GLY A 419 -0.36 26.26 16.31
CA GLY A 419 0.22 26.94 17.46
C GLY A 419 0.35 26.09 18.73
N SER A 420 -0.24 24.89 18.78
CA SER A 420 -0.21 24.00 19.93
C SER A 420 0.74 22.77 19.73
N LEU A 421 1.49 22.72 18.63
CA LEU A 421 2.25 21.57 18.23
C LEU A 421 3.73 21.64 18.65
N SER A 422 4.40 20.47 18.62
CA SER A 422 5.86 20.41 18.65
C SER A 422 6.46 21.10 17.42
N ARG A 423 7.75 21.46 17.47
CA ARG A 423 8.45 22.09 16.32
C ARG A 423 8.33 21.26 15.04
N ARG A 424 8.44 19.92 15.14
CA ARG A 424 8.27 19.01 14.01
C ARG A 424 6.81 18.94 13.56
N GLY A 425 5.88 18.87 14.50
CA GLY A 425 4.44 18.95 14.22
C GLY A 425 4.05 20.25 13.53
N GLU A 426 4.62 21.39 13.94
CA GLU A 426 4.43 22.68 13.28
C GLU A 426 4.93 22.65 11.83
N GLY A 427 6.11 22.06 11.57
CA GLY A 427 6.62 21.88 10.21
C GLY A 427 5.71 21.01 9.34
N LEU A 428 5.17 19.92 9.88
CA LEU A 428 4.18 19.08 9.21
C LEU A 428 2.87 19.84 8.93
N ALA A 429 2.41 20.68 9.87
CA ALA A 429 1.23 21.50 9.68
C ALA A 429 1.44 22.53 8.56
N MET A 430 2.60 23.18 8.50
CA MET A 430 2.96 24.09 7.40
C MET A 430 2.92 23.38 6.05
N LEU A 431 3.44 22.16 5.99
CA LEU A 431 3.40 21.35 4.77
C LEU A 431 1.97 20.99 4.38
N ALA A 432 1.12 20.61 5.35
CA ALA A 432 -0.29 20.33 5.11
C ALA A 432 -1.04 21.56 4.55
N ILE A 433 -0.78 22.74 5.13
CA ILE A 433 -1.37 24.01 4.67
C ILE A 433 -0.89 24.34 3.26
N ALA A 434 0.41 24.23 2.99
CA ALA A 434 0.98 24.51 1.67
C ALA A 434 0.42 23.59 0.57
N ARG A 435 0.13 22.33 0.91
CA ARG A 435 -0.47 21.36 -0.02
C ARG A 435 -1.94 21.60 -0.28
N GLY A 436 -2.71 21.90 0.77
CA GLY A 436 -4.16 22.11 0.66
C GLY A 436 -4.56 23.53 0.24
N LYS A 437 -3.69 24.53 0.46
CA LYS A 437 -3.87 25.94 0.06
C LYS A 437 -2.66 26.46 -0.70
N PRO A 438 -2.50 26.13 -1.98
CA PRO A 438 -1.29 26.47 -2.75
C PRO A 438 -0.95 27.97 -2.81
N ALA A 439 -1.93 28.85 -2.65
CA ALA A 439 -1.69 30.30 -2.61
C ALA A 439 -0.82 30.74 -1.42
N LEU A 440 -0.89 30.02 -0.31
CA LEU A 440 -0.10 30.30 0.91
C LEU A 440 1.26 29.57 0.91
N ALA A 441 1.48 28.67 -0.03
CA ALA A 441 2.66 27.81 -0.05
C ALA A 441 3.99 28.59 -0.09
N PRO A 442 4.20 29.69 -0.86
CA PRO A 442 5.50 30.33 -0.94
C PRO A 442 6.00 30.86 0.41
N ASP A 443 5.12 31.46 1.20
CA ASP A 443 5.50 32.03 2.51
C ASP A 443 5.73 30.94 3.56
N LEU A 444 4.85 29.94 3.60
CA LEU A 444 4.96 28.81 4.53
C LEU A 444 6.19 27.96 4.27
N LEU A 445 6.50 27.69 3.00
CA LEU A 445 7.68 26.89 2.64
C LEU A 445 8.98 27.67 2.87
N ARG A 446 8.96 29.00 2.75
CA ARG A 446 10.08 29.84 3.15
C ARG A 446 10.32 29.74 4.66
N GLU A 447 9.28 29.88 5.48
CA GLU A 447 9.36 29.73 6.93
C GLU A 447 9.86 28.35 7.33
N LEU A 448 9.34 27.30 6.70
CA LEU A 448 9.79 25.92 6.91
C LEU A 448 11.27 25.72 6.54
N GLY A 449 11.75 26.35 5.45
CA GLY A 449 13.15 26.36 5.05
C GLY A 449 14.06 27.01 6.10
N ILE A 450 13.63 28.09 6.74
CA ILE A 450 14.37 28.74 7.84
C ILE A 450 14.46 27.80 9.05
N ILE A 451 13.37 27.15 9.43
CA ILE A 451 13.34 26.18 10.52
C ILE A 451 14.28 25.00 10.23
N ALA A 452 14.27 24.51 9.01
CA ALA A 452 15.13 23.39 8.56
C ALA A 452 16.62 23.76 8.57
N ALA A 453 16.98 24.98 8.11
CA ALA A 453 18.34 25.47 8.08
C ALA A 453 18.93 25.67 9.49
N GLY A 454 18.09 25.89 10.49
CA GLY A 454 18.48 26.01 11.89
C GLY A 454 18.89 24.71 12.60
N GLY A 455 18.96 23.57 11.88
CA GLY A 455 19.41 22.28 12.44
C GLY A 455 18.40 21.64 13.38
N GLY A 456 17.10 21.73 13.08
CA GLY A 456 16.05 21.09 13.87
C GLY A 456 15.80 19.61 13.52
N ASP A 457 14.98 18.93 14.34
CA ASP A 457 14.56 17.52 14.22
C ASP A 457 13.56 17.25 13.06
N LEU A 458 13.68 18.00 11.97
CA LEU A 458 12.90 17.75 10.76
C LEU A 458 13.47 16.55 10.03
N ASP A 459 12.61 15.60 9.71
CA ASP A 459 13.05 14.43 8.96
C ASP A 459 13.38 14.77 7.49
N GLN A 460 14.18 13.92 6.87
CA GLN A 460 14.62 14.14 5.50
C GLN A 460 13.47 14.16 4.50
N THR A 461 12.43 13.36 4.74
CA THR A 461 11.21 13.31 3.90
C THR A 461 10.52 14.68 3.88
N LEU A 462 10.32 15.29 5.04
CA LEU A 462 9.71 16.61 5.16
C LEU A 462 10.56 17.68 4.46
N LEU A 463 11.89 17.62 4.65
CA LEU A 463 12.83 18.54 4.01
C LEU A 463 12.78 18.44 2.48
N VAL A 464 12.80 17.22 1.94
CA VAL A 464 12.78 16.99 0.49
C VAL A 464 11.47 17.45 -0.14
N GLN A 465 10.36 17.09 0.46
CA GLN A 465 9.03 17.51 -0.03
C GLN A 465 8.88 19.02 0.00
N SER A 466 9.28 19.66 1.10
CA SER A 466 9.20 21.13 1.22
C SER A 466 10.15 21.83 0.25
N ALA A 467 11.36 21.31 0.06
CA ALA A 467 12.32 21.86 -0.87
C ALA A 467 11.81 21.81 -2.33
N TRP A 468 11.21 20.71 -2.73
CA TRP A 468 10.62 20.61 -4.07
C TRP A 468 9.44 21.56 -4.25
N LEU A 469 8.51 21.58 -3.30
CA LEU A 469 7.36 22.48 -3.35
C LEU A 469 7.79 23.96 -3.37
N PHE A 470 8.83 24.31 -2.62
CA PHE A 470 9.38 25.66 -2.65
C PHE A 470 9.96 26.02 -4.03
N ALA A 471 10.75 25.12 -4.65
CA ALA A 471 11.29 25.31 -5.99
C ALA A 471 10.14 25.50 -7.02
N ARG A 472 9.09 24.70 -6.92
CA ARG A 472 7.89 24.79 -7.75
C ARG A 472 7.20 26.14 -7.62
N HIS A 473 6.88 26.56 -6.40
CA HIS A 473 6.19 27.83 -6.15
C HIS A 473 7.04 29.08 -6.45
N SER A 474 8.36 28.92 -6.46
CA SER A 474 9.30 29.96 -6.88
C SER A 474 9.45 30.05 -8.41
N GLY A 475 8.77 29.18 -9.18
CA GLY A 475 8.89 29.12 -10.63
C GLY A 475 10.28 28.68 -11.14
N LYS A 476 11.05 27.95 -10.32
CA LYS A 476 12.44 27.56 -10.57
C LYS A 476 12.64 26.05 -10.66
N THR A 477 11.59 25.31 -11.03
CA THR A 477 11.65 23.83 -11.16
C THR A 477 12.71 23.39 -12.13
N ASP A 478 12.84 24.04 -13.28
CA ASP A 478 13.82 23.65 -14.30
C ASP A 478 15.25 23.85 -13.80
N GLN A 479 15.51 24.93 -13.06
CA GLN A 479 16.81 25.19 -12.44
C GLN A 479 17.14 24.14 -11.36
N ALA A 480 16.15 23.77 -10.54
CA ALA A 480 16.30 22.73 -9.53
C ALA A 480 16.57 21.36 -10.18
N LEU A 481 15.84 21.02 -11.24
CA LEU A 481 16.02 19.77 -11.99
C LEU A 481 17.41 19.68 -12.61
N LEU A 482 17.89 20.74 -13.26
CA LEU A 482 19.24 20.77 -13.85
C LEU A 482 20.33 20.55 -12.80
N GLN A 483 20.18 21.13 -11.60
CA GLN A 483 21.15 20.94 -10.52
C GLN A 483 21.09 19.55 -9.88
N ILE A 484 19.92 18.90 -9.86
CA ILE A 484 19.76 17.53 -9.37
C ILE A 484 20.33 16.52 -10.38
N GLN A 485 20.16 16.78 -11.68
CA GLN A 485 20.61 15.90 -12.76
C GLN A 485 22.08 15.99 -13.09
N ASN A 486 22.69 17.16 -12.88
CA ASN A 486 24.14 17.36 -13.09
C ASN A 486 24.91 16.77 -11.89
N LYS A 487 25.42 15.54 -12.08
CA LYS A 487 26.35 14.86 -11.16
C LYS A 487 27.72 15.48 -11.23
#